data_191ffd0a3b76c535213a81c05664c64c
#
_entry.id   191ffd0a3b76c535213a81c05664c64c
#
_cell.length_a   1.000
_cell.length_b   1.000
_cell.length_c   1.000
_cell.angle_alpha   90.00
_cell.angle_beta   90.00
_cell.angle_gamma   90.00
#
_symmetry.space_group_name_H-M   'P 1'
#
loop_
_entity.id
_entity.type
_entity.pdbx_description
1 polymer ?
#
loop_
_entity_poly.entity_id
_entity_poly.type
_entity_poly.pdbx_seq_one_letter_code
_entity_poly.pdbx_strand_id
1 'polypeptide(L)'
;VDAGVCDINMPDLNGMDFVKSLAAPPLIVFTTAYSEYAVEGFKVNAVDYLLKPFGLQDFIRAANRLKDRTSPLPENVEGGESDIFVKTDYRMVKVSIPDIRYVEGMSEYLKLHLDSQPKPIVTLLAMKTLEEKLPPNFMRIHRSYIVNLDKIQEVNKNRVIIDADTSLPIGDSYREQFNHYIETKYLGK
;
A
#
# COMPACT_ATOMS: atom_id res chain seq x y z
N VAL A 1 -12.54 -9.03 23.14
CA VAL A 1 -12.37 -7.60 22.82
C VAL A 1 -11.23 -7.53 21.82
N ASP A 2 -11.52 -7.06 20.61
CA ASP A 2 -10.55 -7.06 19.51
C ASP A 2 -9.64 -5.82 19.55
N ALA A 3 -10.11 -4.73 20.17
CA ALA A 3 -9.38 -3.48 20.32
C ALA A 3 -9.83 -2.69 21.55
N GLY A 4 -8.96 -1.82 22.07
CA GLY A 4 -9.27 -0.99 23.23
C GLY A 4 -8.37 0.24 23.37
N VAL A 5 -8.85 1.18 24.21
CA VAL A 5 -8.05 2.32 24.65
C VAL A 5 -7.76 2.11 26.14
N CYS A 6 -6.51 2.19 26.54
CA CYS A 6 -6.06 1.93 27.91
C CYS A 6 -5.22 3.09 28.43
N ASP A 7 -5.53 3.56 29.64
CA ASP A 7 -4.65 4.52 30.32
C ASP A 7 -3.42 3.79 30.90
N ILE A 8 -2.24 4.39 30.72
CA ILE A 8 -1.01 3.83 31.27
C ILE A 8 -1.00 4.01 32.79
N ASN A 9 -1.38 5.17 33.28
CA ASN A 9 -1.25 5.55 34.69
C ASN A 9 -2.59 5.42 35.41
N MET A 10 -2.98 4.20 35.81
CA MET A 10 -4.12 3.96 36.65
C MET A 10 -3.69 3.84 38.14
N PRO A 11 -4.55 4.18 39.13
CA PRO A 11 -4.14 4.29 40.55
C PRO A 11 -3.43 3.06 41.11
N ASP A 12 -3.86 1.86 40.75
CA ASP A 12 -3.35 0.60 41.32
C ASP A 12 -2.71 -0.33 40.27
N LEU A 13 -2.68 0.09 39.00
CA LEU A 13 -2.25 -0.77 37.90
C LEU A 13 -1.60 0.06 36.79
N ASN A 14 -0.43 -0.39 36.34
CA ASN A 14 0.17 0.15 35.10
C ASN A 14 -0.47 -0.52 33.89
N GLY A 15 -1.08 0.27 32.99
CA GLY A 15 -1.79 -0.24 31.81
C GLY A 15 -0.88 -1.01 30.84
N MET A 16 0.40 -0.67 30.77
CA MET A 16 1.38 -1.40 29.93
C MET A 16 1.66 -2.80 30.51
N ASP A 17 1.82 -2.89 31.83
CA ASP A 17 2.07 -4.17 32.49
C ASP A 17 0.81 -5.06 32.46
N PHE A 18 -0.35 -4.46 32.57
CA PHE A 18 -1.62 -5.16 32.35
C PHE A 18 -1.70 -5.79 30.97
N VAL A 19 -1.43 -5.02 29.92
CA VAL A 19 -1.48 -5.52 28.53
C VAL A 19 -0.41 -6.61 28.28
N LYS A 20 0.79 -6.48 28.87
CA LYS A 20 1.84 -7.51 28.79
C LYS A 20 1.46 -8.81 29.49
N SER A 21 0.60 -8.74 30.50
CA SER A 21 0.16 -9.94 31.26
C SER A 21 -0.89 -10.78 30.50
N LEU A 22 -1.50 -10.23 29.44
CA LEU A 22 -2.51 -10.93 28.66
C LEU A 22 -1.85 -11.94 27.70
N ALA A 23 -2.34 -13.17 27.69
CA ALA A 23 -1.86 -14.23 26.78
C ALA A 23 -2.08 -13.90 25.30
N ALA A 24 -3.15 -13.15 25.00
CA ALA A 24 -3.47 -12.63 23.67
C ALA A 24 -3.92 -11.17 23.82
N PRO A 25 -2.98 -10.22 23.81
CA PRO A 25 -3.33 -8.82 23.96
C PRO A 25 -4.13 -8.32 22.75
N PRO A 26 -5.24 -7.57 22.98
CA PRO A 26 -5.97 -6.93 21.91
C PRO A 26 -5.16 -5.79 21.30
N LEU A 27 -5.64 -5.23 20.19
CA LEU A 27 -5.07 -4.01 19.64
C LEU A 27 -5.32 -2.84 20.60
N ILE A 28 -4.26 -2.17 21.07
CA ILE A 28 -4.36 -1.14 22.11
C ILE A 28 -3.87 0.20 21.61
N VAL A 29 -4.62 1.27 21.93
CA VAL A 29 -4.17 2.65 21.98
C VAL A 29 -3.95 3.02 23.43
N PHE A 30 -2.74 3.47 23.78
CA PHE A 30 -2.47 3.95 25.12
C PHE A 30 -2.75 5.45 25.26
N THR A 31 -3.26 5.86 26.42
CA THR A 31 -3.31 7.27 26.83
C THR A 31 -2.38 7.51 28.00
N THR A 32 -1.69 8.65 28.03
CA THR A 32 -0.76 9.00 29.11
C THR A 32 -0.60 10.50 29.26
N ALA A 33 -0.27 10.97 30.45
CA ALA A 33 0.15 12.35 30.70
C ALA A 33 1.67 12.56 30.49
N TYR A 34 2.46 11.50 30.23
CA TYR A 34 3.91 11.55 30.20
C TYR A 34 4.45 11.13 28.82
N SER A 35 5.23 12.00 28.20
CA SER A 35 5.78 11.78 26.85
C SER A 35 6.81 10.65 26.77
N GLU A 36 7.47 10.32 27.87
CA GLU A 36 8.49 9.26 27.96
C GLU A 36 7.95 7.87 27.64
N TYR A 37 6.69 7.59 27.93
CA TYR A 37 6.05 6.32 27.61
C TYR A 37 5.81 6.10 26.11
N ALA A 38 5.80 7.15 25.32
CA ALA A 38 5.70 7.02 23.86
C ALA A 38 6.95 6.32 23.27
N VAL A 39 8.11 6.45 23.92
CA VAL A 39 9.37 5.81 23.48
C VAL A 39 9.41 4.34 23.93
N GLU A 40 8.88 4.00 25.10
CA GLU A 40 8.81 2.60 25.56
C GLU A 40 7.75 1.77 24.82
N GLY A 41 6.81 2.42 24.22
CA GLY A 41 5.68 1.79 23.54
C GLY A 41 6.03 0.93 22.33
N PHE A 42 7.17 1.12 21.72
CA PHE A 42 7.68 0.21 20.68
C PHE A 42 7.82 -1.24 21.18
N LYS A 43 7.95 -1.45 22.49
CA LYS A 43 8.11 -2.78 23.09
C LYS A 43 6.80 -3.54 23.29
N VAL A 44 5.64 -2.88 23.21
CA VAL A 44 4.32 -3.47 23.54
C VAL A 44 3.41 -3.63 22.31
N ASN A 45 3.91 -3.37 21.13
CA ASN A 45 3.17 -3.44 19.86
C ASN A 45 1.83 -2.67 19.86
N ALA A 46 1.79 -1.50 20.57
CA ALA A 46 0.63 -0.63 20.59
C ALA A 46 0.31 -0.05 19.19
N VAL A 47 -0.94 0.23 18.94
CA VAL A 47 -1.40 0.83 17.68
C VAL A 47 -1.08 2.31 17.63
N ASP A 48 -1.27 3.02 18.75
CA ASP A 48 -0.96 4.45 18.87
C ASP A 48 -0.85 4.87 20.35
N TYR A 49 -0.36 6.10 20.57
CA TYR A 49 -0.25 6.76 21.87
C TYR A 49 -0.91 8.13 21.81
N LEU A 50 -1.72 8.44 22.81
CA LEU A 50 -2.37 9.74 22.99
C LEU A 50 -1.82 10.43 24.24
N LEU A 51 -1.09 11.51 24.06
CA LEU A 51 -0.56 12.32 25.15
C LEU A 51 -1.67 13.28 25.65
N LYS A 52 -2.00 13.18 26.94
CA LYS A 52 -2.98 14.08 27.60
C LYS A 52 -2.36 15.47 27.85
N PRO A 53 -3.10 16.56 27.60
CA PRO A 53 -4.44 16.61 26.99
C PRO A 53 -4.39 16.39 25.48
N PHE A 54 -5.23 15.52 24.93
CA PHE A 54 -5.34 15.29 23.50
C PHE A 54 -6.66 15.84 22.95
N GLY A 55 -6.62 16.34 21.72
CA GLY A 55 -7.78 16.85 21.02
C GLY A 55 -8.60 15.76 20.32
N LEU A 56 -9.79 16.13 19.85
CA LEU A 56 -10.65 15.24 19.07
C LEU A 56 -9.95 14.71 17.82
N GLN A 57 -9.12 15.53 17.17
CA GLN A 57 -8.37 15.14 15.97
C GLN A 57 -7.37 14.01 16.26
N ASP A 58 -6.66 14.09 17.39
CA ASP A 58 -5.71 13.05 17.80
C ASP A 58 -6.42 11.74 18.11
N PHE A 59 -7.57 11.83 18.80
CA PHE A 59 -8.39 10.67 19.08
C PHE A 59 -8.93 10.01 17.81
N ILE A 60 -9.47 10.80 16.86
CA ILE A 60 -9.96 10.29 15.57
C ILE A 60 -8.83 9.60 14.79
N ARG A 61 -7.63 10.19 14.77
CA ARG A 61 -6.46 9.58 14.14
C ARG A 61 -6.14 8.21 14.74
N ALA A 62 -6.09 8.11 16.06
CA ALA A 62 -5.81 6.85 16.75
C ALA A 62 -6.93 5.81 16.56
N ALA A 63 -8.19 6.24 16.57
CA ALA A 63 -9.35 5.39 16.32
C ALA A 63 -9.35 4.83 14.88
N ASN A 64 -8.98 5.64 13.90
CA ASN A 64 -8.83 5.18 12.51
C ASN A 64 -7.70 4.16 12.38
N ARG A 65 -6.55 4.37 13.03
CA ARG A 65 -5.46 3.39 13.07
C ARG A 65 -5.89 2.06 13.72
N LEU A 66 -6.69 2.12 14.79
CA LEU A 66 -7.28 0.94 15.41
C LEU A 66 -8.22 0.22 14.45
N LYS A 67 -9.12 0.96 13.80
CA LYS A 67 -10.08 0.42 12.83
C LYS A 67 -9.34 -0.26 11.64
N ASP A 68 -8.29 0.37 11.14
CA ASP A 68 -7.49 -0.18 10.03
C ASP A 68 -6.79 -1.50 10.41
N ARG A 69 -6.47 -1.69 11.71
CA ARG A 69 -5.89 -2.93 12.23
C ARG A 69 -6.91 -3.95 12.73
N THR A 70 -8.14 -3.52 13.10
CA THR A 70 -9.23 -4.40 13.50
C THR A 70 -10.06 -4.88 12.33
N SER A 71 -10.05 -4.14 11.21
CA SER A 71 -10.54 -4.70 9.95
C SER A 71 -9.67 -5.91 9.66
N PRO A 72 -10.22 -7.13 9.56
CA PRO A 72 -9.42 -8.25 9.14
C PRO A 72 -8.75 -7.81 7.84
N LEU A 73 -7.41 -7.86 7.82
CA LEU A 73 -6.74 -8.06 6.54
C LEU A 73 -7.54 -9.21 5.94
N PRO A 74 -8.12 -9.08 4.75
CA PRO A 74 -8.78 -10.22 4.16
C PRO A 74 -7.71 -11.32 4.08
N GLU A 75 -7.75 -12.21 5.09
CA GLU A 75 -7.15 -13.53 4.97
C GLU A 75 -7.84 -14.11 3.76
N ASN A 76 -7.10 -14.24 2.66
CA ASN A 76 -7.48 -14.99 1.49
C ASN A 76 -9.01 -15.03 1.29
N VAL A 77 -9.58 -13.92 0.84
CA VAL A 77 -10.76 -14.07 0.02
C VAL A 77 -10.23 -14.71 -1.26
N GLU A 78 -10.51 -15.99 -1.40
CA GLU A 78 -10.56 -16.68 -2.69
C GLU A 78 -11.65 -16.00 -3.53
N GLY A 79 -11.39 -14.80 -3.93
CA GLY A 79 -12.02 -14.03 -4.95
C GLY A 79 -10.87 -13.54 -5.78
N GLY A 80 -10.65 -14.16 -6.92
CA GLY A 80 -9.50 -14.11 -7.80
C GLY A 80 -8.68 -12.82 -7.70
N GLU A 81 -7.40 -12.98 -7.76
CA GLU A 81 -6.22 -12.11 -7.91
C GLU A 81 -6.43 -10.73 -8.58
N SER A 82 -7.53 -10.02 -8.25
CA SER A 82 -7.92 -8.81 -8.97
C SER A 82 -7.68 -7.51 -8.23
N ASP A 83 -7.36 -7.55 -6.92
CA ASP A 83 -7.24 -6.34 -6.10
C ASP A 83 -5.98 -6.35 -5.24
N ILE A 84 -5.38 -5.17 -5.06
CA ILE A 84 -4.27 -4.94 -4.13
C ILE A 84 -4.61 -3.79 -3.18
N PHE A 85 -4.02 -3.80 -1.99
CA PHE A 85 -4.08 -2.67 -1.07
C PHE A 85 -2.75 -1.92 -1.08
N VAL A 86 -2.79 -0.63 -1.34
CA VAL A 86 -1.62 0.25 -1.31
C VAL A 86 -1.77 1.28 -0.20
N LYS A 87 -0.68 1.54 0.52
CA LYS A 87 -0.66 2.54 1.58
C LYS A 87 -0.36 3.91 0.95
N THR A 88 -1.29 4.84 1.11
CA THR A 88 -1.04 6.26 0.87
C THR A 88 -0.65 6.96 2.17
N ASP A 89 -0.33 8.25 2.16
CA ASP A 89 0.14 8.98 3.35
C ASP A 89 -0.77 8.83 4.58
N TYR A 90 -2.08 8.65 4.37
CA TYR A 90 -3.07 8.66 5.45
C TYR A 90 -4.02 7.47 5.47
N ARG A 91 -4.00 6.58 4.46
CA ARG A 91 -4.98 5.48 4.35
C ARG A 91 -4.48 4.33 3.51
N MET A 92 -5.08 3.16 3.72
CA MET A 92 -4.99 2.03 2.79
C MET A 92 -6.05 2.21 1.71
N VAL A 93 -5.64 2.13 0.47
CA VAL A 93 -6.53 2.23 -0.69
C VAL A 93 -6.58 0.89 -1.39
N LYS A 94 -7.78 0.36 -1.58
CA LYS A 94 -8.01 -0.82 -2.42
C LYS A 94 -7.92 -0.39 -3.88
N VAL A 95 -7.12 -1.08 -4.65
CA VAL A 95 -6.91 -0.83 -6.08
C VAL A 95 -7.21 -2.11 -6.85
N SER A 96 -8.11 -2.02 -7.81
CA SER A 96 -8.37 -3.12 -8.73
C SER A 96 -7.22 -3.23 -9.72
N ILE A 97 -6.58 -4.40 -9.78
CA ILE A 97 -5.43 -4.63 -10.67
C ILE A 97 -5.81 -4.44 -12.14
N PRO A 98 -6.96 -4.94 -12.65
CA PRO A 98 -7.39 -4.68 -14.02
C PRO A 98 -7.60 -3.20 -14.37
N ASP A 99 -7.84 -2.36 -13.37
CA ASP A 99 -8.00 -0.91 -13.54
C ASP A 99 -6.66 -0.18 -13.70
N ILE A 100 -5.55 -0.82 -13.29
CA ILE A 100 -4.21 -0.23 -13.43
C ILE A 100 -3.80 -0.26 -14.91
N ARG A 101 -3.52 0.93 -15.44
CA ARG A 101 -3.00 1.13 -16.81
C ARG A 101 -1.48 0.95 -16.85
N TYR A 102 -0.80 1.67 -15.96
CA TYR A 102 0.64 1.60 -15.77
C TYR A 102 1.03 2.15 -14.41
N VAL A 103 2.25 1.82 -14.00
CA VAL A 103 2.87 2.31 -12.78
C VAL A 103 4.10 3.14 -13.13
N GLU A 104 4.22 4.32 -12.54
CA GLU A 104 5.35 5.23 -12.68
C GLU A 104 6.14 5.31 -11.37
N GLY A 105 7.42 5.04 -11.41
CA GLY A 105 8.35 5.24 -10.29
C GLY A 105 8.89 6.66 -10.21
N MET A 106 8.78 7.26 -9.04
CA MET A 106 9.27 8.60 -8.75
C MET A 106 10.04 8.60 -7.42
N SER A 107 11.35 8.40 -7.49
CA SER A 107 12.22 8.22 -6.32
C SER A 107 11.76 7.04 -5.44
N GLU A 108 11.29 7.31 -4.22
CA GLU A 108 10.80 6.32 -3.26
C GLU A 108 9.29 6.04 -3.40
N TYR A 109 8.59 6.78 -4.26
CA TYR A 109 7.15 6.67 -4.46
C TYR A 109 6.82 6.01 -5.79
N LEU A 110 5.67 5.35 -5.81
CA LEU A 110 5.04 4.88 -7.03
C LEU A 110 3.73 5.65 -7.25
N LYS A 111 3.46 5.96 -8.52
CA LYS A 111 2.17 6.47 -8.99
C LYS A 111 1.46 5.37 -9.77
N LEU A 112 0.32 4.93 -9.28
CA LEU A 112 -0.55 3.99 -9.99
C LEU A 112 -1.56 4.79 -10.80
N HIS A 113 -1.48 4.69 -12.12
CA HIS A 113 -2.40 5.33 -13.06
C HIS A 113 -3.52 4.36 -13.40
N LEU A 114 -4.77 4.77 -13.15
CA LEU A 114 -5.97 3.95 -13.27
C LEU A 114 -6.85 4.42 -14.42
N ASP A 115 -7.71 3.52 -14.93
CA ASP A 115 -8.76 3.90 -15.89
C ASP A 115 -9.90 4.65 -15.21
N SER A 116 -10.25 4.26 -13.98
CA SER A 116 -11.39 4.78 -13.23
C SER A 116 -11.23 6.22 -12.74
N GLN A 117 -10.00 6.74 -12.69
CA GLN A 117 -9.76 8.10 -12.19
C GLN A 117 -8.54 8.76 -12.85
N PRO A 118 -8.63 10.09 -13.13
CA PRO A 118 -7.54 10.81 -13.80
C PRO A 118 -6.32 11.08 -12.90
N LYS A 119 -6.52 11.14 -11.57
CA LYS A 119 -5.42 11.36 -10.62
C LYS A 119 -4.80 10.03 -10.21
N PRO A 120 -3.47 9.87 -10.32
CA PRO A 120 -2.81 8.66 -9.88
C PRO A 120 -2.87 8.50 -8.36
N ILE A 121 -2.88 7.25 -7.91
CA ILE A 121 -2.68 6.93 -6.50
C ILE A 121 -1.18 6.92 -6.23
N VAL A 122 -0.74 7.71 -5.25
CA VAL A 122 0.66 7.78 -4.83
C VAL A 122 0.87 6.92 -3.59
N THR A 123 1.86 6.04 -3.63
CA THR A 123 2.20 5.13 -2.53
C THR A 123 3.70 5.06 -2.31
N LEU A 124 4.12 4.96 -1.05
CA LEU A 124 5.51 4.67 -0.67
C LEU A 124 5.73 3.15 -0.77
N LEU A 125 6.24 2.71 -1.91
CA LEU A 125 6.47 1.29 -2.18
C LEU A 125 7.60 1.15 -3.20
N ALA A 126 8.44 0.13 -3.04
CA ALA A 126 9.47 -0.18 -4.03
C ALA A 126 8.85 -0.82 -5.29
N MET A 127 9.35 -0.40 -6.47
CA MET A 127 8.91 -0.93 -7.76
C MET A 127 8.98 -2.48 -7.81
N LYS A 128 10.07 -3.06 -7.30
CA LYS A 128 10.27 -4.51 -7.25
C LYS A 128 9.20 -5.22 -6.42
N THR A 129 8.84 -4.67 -5.27
CA THR A 129 7.82 -5.25 -4.39
C THR A 129 6.44 -5.27 -5.06
N LEU A 130 6.11 -4.22 -5.81
CA LEU A 130 4.86 -4.19 -6.57
C LEU A 130 4.90 -5.17 -7.74
N GLU A 131 6.01 -5.22 -8.48
CA GLU A 131 6.22 -6.14 -9.60
C GLU A 131 5.99 -7.61 -9.22
N GLU A 132 6.45 -8.03 -8.02
CA GLU A 132 6.25 -9.38 -7.47
C GLU A 132 4.78 -9.71 -7.12
N LYS A 133 3.93 -8.69 -6.98
CA LYS A 133 2.51 -8.83 -6.63
C LYS A 133 1.56 -8.68 -7.82
N LEU A 134 2.05 -8.17 -8.93
CA LEU A 134 1.26 -8.01 -10.14
C LEU A 134 1.21 -9.32 -10.95
N PRO A 135 0.08 -9.62 -11.60
CA PRO A 135 -0.07 -10.80 -12.43
C PRO A 135 0.78 -10.71 -13.72
N PRO A 136 0.93 -11.82 -14.46
CA PRO A 136 1.82 -11.90 -15.64
C PRO A 136 1.47 -10.97 -16.81
N ASN A 137 0.28 -10.39 -16.82
CA ASN A 137 -0.12 -9.37 -17.80
C ASN A 137 0.43 -7.97 -17.47
N PHE A 138 1.27 -7.85 -16.44
CA PHE A 138 2.07 -6.67 -16.18
C PHE A 138 3.52 -6.93 -16.50
N MET A 139 4.16 -5.98 -17.16
CA MET A 139 5.57 -6.09 -17.52
C MET A 139 6.31 -4.80 -17.20
N ARG A 140 7.48 -4.95 -16.59
CA ARG A 140 8.39 -3.82 -16.43
C ARG A 140 9.09 -3.53 -17.74
N ILE A 141 8.88 -2.35 -18.29
CA ILE A 141 9.43 -1.91 -19.58
C ILE A 141 10.52 -0.86 -19.45
N HIS A 142 10.70 -0.31 -18.25
CA HIS A 142 11.70 0.71 -17.96
C HIS A 142 12.05 0.69 -16.47
N ARG A 143 13.21 1.26 -16.09
CA ARG A 143 13.57 1.38 -14.66
C ARG A 143 12.49 2.07 -13.83
N SER A 144 11.66 2.92 -14.45
CA SER A 144 10.60 3.69 -13.80
C SER A 144 9.20 3.34 -14.28
N TYR A 145 9.00 2.33 -15.13
CA TYR A 145 7.67 2.00 -15.64
C TYR A 145 7.38 0.50 -15.65
N ILE A 146 6.21 0.15 -15.09
CA ILE A 146 5.54 -1.15 -15.29
C ILE A 146 4.25 -0.85 -16.06
N VAL A 147 3.95 -1.61 -17.10
CA VAL A 147 2.77 -1.43 -17.93
C VAL A 147 1.84 -2.65 -17.84
N ASN A 148 0.54 -2.40 -17.86
CA ASN A 148 -0.45 -3.44 -18.09
C ASN A 148 -0.50 -3.73 -19.61
N LEU A 149 -0.09 -4.94 -19.99
CA LEU A 149 0.02 -5.36 -21.38
C LEU A 149 -1.35 -5.36 -22.11
N ASP A 150 -2.45 -5.56 -21.37
CA ASP A 150 -3.80 -5.54 -21.90
C ASP A 150 -4.30 -4.12 -22.23
N LYS A 151 -3.61 -3.09 -21.72
CA LYS A 151 -3.95 -1.67 -21.95
C LYS A 151 -3.08 -1.00 -23.03
N ILE A 152 -2.19 -1.75 -23.65
CA ILE A 152 -1.37 -1.23 -24.75
C ILE A 152 -2.22 -1.09 -26.00
N GLN A 153 -2.27 0.12 -26.55
CA GLN A 153 -2.97 0.39 -27.80
C GLN A 153 -2.03 0.28 -29.01
N GLU A 154 -0.81 0.76 -28.87
CA GLU A 154 0.17 0.78 -29.96
C GLU A 154 1.60 0.64 -29.42
N VAL A 155 2.46 0.03 -30.22
CA VAL A 155 3.91 0.00 -29.97
C VAL A 155 4.60 0.70 -31.14
N ASN A 156 5.31 1.78 -30.85
CA ASN A 156 6.00 2.56 -31.86
C ASN A 156 7.49 2.68 -31.50
N LYS A 157 8.34 1.99 -32.28
CA LYS A 157 9.78 1.89 -32.06
C LYS A 157 10.09 1.45 -30.60
N ASN A 158 10.61 2.37 -29.78
CA ASN A 158 11.01 2.13 -28.39
C ASN A 158 9.99 2.71 -27.39
N ARG A 159 8.73 2.85 -27.77
CA ARG A 159 7.70 3.42 -26.92
C ARG A 159 6.41 2.58 -26.96
N VAL A 160 5.76 2.52 -25.83
CA VAL A 160 4.43 1.93 -25.67
C VAL A 160 3.41 3.05 -25.53
N ILE A 161 2.38 3.02 -26.35
CA ILE A 161 1.27 3.99 -26.34
C ILE A 161 0.11 3.35 -25.60
N ILE A 162 -0.32 4.00 -24.52
CA ILE A 162 -1.47 3.59 -23.70
C ILE A 162 -2.73 4.33 -24.13
N ASP A 163 -2.59 5.61 -24.48
CA ASP A 163 -3.64 6.48 -25.00
C ASP A 163 -3.02 7.65 -25.76
N ALA A 164 -3.87 8.57 -26.27
CA ALA A 164 -3.44 9.72 -27.08
C ALA A 164 -2.40 10.61 -26.37
N ASP A 165 -2.45 10.68 -25.04
CA ASP A 165 -1.60 11.57 -24.24
C ASP A 165 -0.49 10.81 -23.49
N THR A 166 -0.53 9.47 -23.46
CA THR A 166 0.36 8.65 -22.65
C THR A 166 1.25 7.76 -23.53
N SER A 167 2.54 8.09 -23.59
CA SER A 167 3.56 7.33 -24.31
C SER A 167 4.74 7.04 -23.40
N LEU A 168 4.98 5.76 -23.10
CA LEU A 168 6.00 5.29 -22.16
C LEU A 168 7.25 4.77 -22.89
N PRO A 169 8.45 5.13 -22.44
CA PRO A 169 9.70 4.64 -23.07
C PRO A 169 9.98 3.20 -22.66
N ILE A 170 10.55 2.43 -23.59
CA ILE A 170 11.12 1.11 -23.31
C ILE A 170 12.62 1.29 -23.07
N GLY A 171 13.09 0.93 -21.87
CA GLY A 171 14.51 0.98 -21.54
C GLY A 171 15.30 -0.14 -22.22
N ASP A 172 16.57 0.12 -22.54
CA ASP A 172 17.41 -0.83 -23.28
C ASP A 172 17.50 -2.20 -22.60
N SER A 173 17.61 -2.24 -21.27
CA SER A 173 17.66 -3.48 -20.49
C SER A 173 16.35 -4.28 -20.49
N TYR A 174 15.25 -3.70 -20.93
CA TYR A 174 13.91 -4.33 -20.93
C TYR A 174 13.42 -4.65 -22.34
N ARG A 175 14.15 -4.18 -23.35
CA ARG A 175 13.75 -4.28 -24.77
C ARG A 175 13.66 -5.72 -25.26
N GLU A 176 14.60 -6.55 -24.91
CA GLU A 176 14.64 -7.95 -25.33
C GLU A 176 13.41 -8.71 -24.84
N GLN A 177 13.11 -8.60 -23.56
CA GLN A 177 11.93 -9.24 -22.94
C GLN A 177 10.63 -8.72 -23.55
N PHE A 178 10.53 -7.42 -23.77
CA PHE A 178 9.33 -6.82 -24.37
C PHE A 178 9.15 -7.22 -25.84
N ASN A 179 10.23 -7.24 -26.65
CA ASN A 179 10.17 -7.68 -28.03
C ASN A 179 9.76 -9.15 -28.13
N HIS A 180 10.29 -10.00 -27.28
CA HIS A 180 9.88 -11.40 -27.23
C HIS A 180 8.38 -11.55 -26.95
N TYR A 181 7.82 -10.77 -26.02
CA TYR A 181 6.38 -10.75 -25.79
C TYR A 181 5.60 -10.31 -27.05
N ILE A 182 6.02 -9.24 -27.70
CA ILE A 182 5.36 -8.76 -28.94
C ILE A 182 5.41 -9.83 -30.04
N GLU A 183 6.54 -10.49 -30.24
CA GLU A 183 6.69 -11.56 -31.23
C GLU A 183 5.69 -12.72 -30.99
N THR A 184 5.41 -13.07 -29.73
CA THR A 184 4.43 -14.12 -29.39
C THR A 184 2.99 -13.73 -29.74
N LYS A 185 2.69 -12.43 -29.87
CA LYS A 185 1.37 -11.87 -30.18
C LYS A 185 1.24 -11.35 -31.60
N TYR A 186 2.35 -11.24 -32.33
CA TYR A 186 2.37 -10.69 -33.69
C TYR A 186 1.78 -11.69 -34.69
N LEU A 187 0.80 -11.23 -35.47
CA LEU A 187 0.11 -12.04 -36.51
C LEU A 187 0.61 -11.74 -37.92
N GLY A 188 1.61 -10.89 -38.07
CA GLY A 188 2.21 -10.58 -39.37
C GLY A 188 3.29 -11.60 -39.78
N LYS A 189 3.45 -11.75 -41.10
CA LYS A 189 4.57 -12.48 -41.74
C LYS A 189 5.74 -11.53 -41.91
#